data_7b4dc44548868be9f3f92e0f4c5ed529
#
_entry.id   7b4dc44548868be9f3f92e0f4c5ed529
#
_cell.length_a   1.000
_cell.length_b   1.000
_cell.length_c   1.000
_cell.angle_alpha   90.00
_cell.angle_beta   90.00
_cell.angle_gamma   90.00
#
_symmetry.space_group_name_H-M   'P 1'
#
loop_
_entity.id
_entity.type
_entity.pdbx_description
1 polymer ?
#
loop_
_entity_poly.entity_id
_entity_poly.type
_entity_poly.pdbx_seq_one_letter_code
_entity_poly.pdbx_strand_id
1 'polypeptide(L)'
;MTAALDGTNVRHYHGIDLSQPALELAAANLRDVPFAVDLDHRDFVEAMLRRPEHADAAWCSLSIHHLSTSDKLRLMKAIRGAVGVAGIFMLYEPTCRVGEDRAAFLHRFERINKTRWTVLTPAEWDQIWHHVTTCDFPETAAVWCELGREAGFAEARQVYVDPTDFFQLFRFER
;
A
#
# COMPACT_ATOMS: atom_id res chain seq x y z
N MET A 1 1.76 -12.87 4.77
CA MET A 1 3.09 -12.22 4.57
C MET A 1 4.19 -13.25 4.42
N THR A 2 4.35 -14.21 5.32
CA THR A 2 5.37 -15.26 5.25
C THR A 2 5.40 -16.02 3.92
N ALA A 3 4.22 -16.41 3.39
CA ALA A 3 4.12 -17.09 2.09
C ALA A 3 4.66 -16.29 0.90
N ALA A 4 4.61 -14.95 0.94
CA ALA A 4 5.17 -14.09 -0.11
C ALA A 4 6.69 -14.01 -0.07
N LEU A 5 7.31 -14.33 1.07
CA LEU A 5 8.75 -14.32 1.29
C LEU A 5 9.36 -15.74 1.23
N ASP A 6 8.51 -16.76 1.12
CA ASP A 6 8.95 -18.15 1.04
C ASP A 6 9.71 -18.38 -0.28
N GLY A 7 10.84 -19.08 -0.19
CA GLY A 7 11.74 -19.34 -1.32
C GLY A 7 12.52 -18.11 -1.82
N THR A 8 12.43 -16.95 -1.14
CA THR A 8 13.23 -15.76 -1.46
C THR A 8 14.56 -15.75 -0.68
N ASN A 9 15.49 -14.90 -1.11
CA ASN A 9 16.78 -14.68 -0.44
C ASN A 9 16.73 -13.44 0.47
N VAL A 10 15.61 -13.16 1.12
CA VAL A 10 15.50 -12.06 2.08
C VAL A 10 16.48 -12.29 3.22
N ARG A 11 17.24 -11.26 3.57
CA ARG A 11 18.18 -11.25 4.70
C ARG A 11 17.72 -10.36 5.84
N HIS A 12 16.93 -9.34 5.51
CA HIS A 12 16.41 -8.37 6.47
C HIS A 12 15.01 -7.91 6.01
N TYR A 13 14.08 -7.87 6.93
CA TYR A 13 12.74 -7.33 6.77
C TYR A 13 12.57 -6.18 7.75
N HIS A 14 12.17 -5.01 7.24
CA HIS A 14 11.82 -3.86 8.06
C HIS A 14 10.36 -3.50 7.82
N GLY A 15 9.53 -3.57 8.85
CA GLY A 15 8.11 -3.23 8.84
C GLY A 15 7.85 -1.95 9.63
N ILE A 16 7.07 -1.04 9.07
CA ILE A 16 6.69 0.23 9.70
C ILE A 16 5.16 0.33 9.66
N ASP A 17 4.53 0.55 10.80
CA ASP A 17 3.08 0.73 10.90
C ASP A 17 2.72 1.63 12.08
N LEU A 18 1.60 2.35 11.98
CA LEU A 18 1.00 3.12 13.08
C LEU A 18 0.20 2.25 14.05
N SER A 19 -0.16 1.04 13.65
CA SER A 19 -0.97 0.12 14.44
C SER A 19 -0.07 -0.80 15.25
N GLN A 20 0.04 -0.55 16.54
CA GLN A 20 0.74 -1.46 17.46
C GLN A 20 0.18 -2.90 17.42
N PRO A 21 -1.16 -3.14 17.37
CA PRO A 21 -1.69 -4.50 17.22
C PRO A 21 -1.28 -5.17 15.89
N ALA A 22 -1.18 -4.41 14.80
CA ALA A 22 -0.72 -4.95 13.51
C ALA A 22 0.75 -5.39 13.58
N LEU A 23 1.60 -4.60 14.25
CA LEU A 23 3.02 -4.95 14.47
C LEU A 23 3.17 -6.18 15.37
N GLU A 24 2.36 -6.32 16.43
CA GLU A 24 2.35 -7.51 17.29
C GLU A 24 1.96 -8.78 16.49
N LEU A 25 0.96 -8.67 15.64
CA LEU A 25 0.58 -9.77 14.74
C LEU A 25 1.68 -10.07 13.72
N ALA A 26 2.33 -9.04 13.16
CA ALA A 26 3.47 -9.21 12.27
C ALA A 26 4.64 -9.90 12.99
N ALA A 27 4.98 -9.49 14.22
CA ALA A 27 6.00 -10.13 15.03
C ALA A 27 5.70 -11.61 15.31
N ALA A 28 4.44 -11.93 15.61
CA ALA A 28 4.02 -13.32 15.80
C ALA A 28 4.16 -14.14 14.52
N ASN A 29 3.78 -13.60 13.37
CA ASN A 29 3.86 -14.27 12.07
C ASN A 29 5.30 -14.43 11.55
N LEU A 30 6.21 -13.56 11.97
CA LEU A 30 7.61 -13.52 11.53
C LEU A 30 8.57 -14.13 12.57
N ARG A 31 8.07 -14.79 13.62
CA ARG A 31 8.88 -15.30 14.72
C ARG A 31 9.94 -16.30 14.27
N ASP A 32 9.58 -17.18 13.35
CA ASP A 32 10.40 -18.34 12.98
C ASP A 32 11.00 -18.21 11.56
N VAL A 33 11.11 -16.97 11.05
CA VAL A 33 11.72 -16.73 9.73
C VAL A 33 13.26 -16.77 9.82
N PRO A 34 13.96 -17.19 8.75
CA PRO A 34 15.42 -17.33 8.77
C PRO A 34 16.18 -16.02 8.47
N PHE A 35 15.59 -14.85 8.69
CA PHE A 35 16.19 -13.54 8.41
C PHE A 35 15.92 -12.56 9.54
N ALA A 36 16.66 -11.44 9.57
CA ALA A 36 16.47 -10.39 10.57
C ALA A 36 15.14 -9.66 10.35
N VAL A 37 14.47 -9.29 11.45
CA VAL A 37 13.19 -8.57 11.42
C VAL A 37 13.26 -7.39 12.37
N ASP A 38 13.04 -6.19 11.84
CA ASP A 38 12.82 -4.96 12.59
C ASP A 38 11.39 -4.46 12.35
N LEU A 39 10.72 -4.08 13.42
CA LEU A 39 9.35 -3.58 13.39
C LEU A 39 9.30 -2.24 14.15
N ASP A 40 8.90 -1.18 13.45
CA ASP A 40 8.85 0.16 13.97
C ASP A 40 7.41 0.67 14.11
N HIS A 41 7.03 1.04 15.33
CA HIS A 41 5.75 1.71 15.59
C HIS A 41 5.90 3.21 15.34
N ARG A 42 5.66 3.66 14.13
CA ARG A 42 5.70 5.07 13.74
C ARG A 42 4.98 5.34 12.42
N ASP A 43 4.77 6.59 12.11
CA ASP A 43 4.26 7.02 10.82
C ASP A 43 5.27 6.72 9.71
N PHE A 44 4.86 5.88 8.74
CA PHE A 44 5.73 5.47 7.64
C PHE A 44 6.04 6.62 6.67
N VAL A 45 5.12 7.58 6.50
CA VAL A 45 5.35 8.76 5.65
C VAL A 45 6.46 9.60 6.25
N GLU A 46 6.39 9.86 7.56
CA GLU A 46 7.43 10.58 8.29
C GLU A 46 8.77 9.83 8.25
N ALA A 47 8.75 8.52 8.45
CA ALA A 47 9.93 7.68 8.40
C ALA A 47 10.63 7.78 7.02
N MET A 48 9.88 7.64 5.95
CA MET A 48 10.40 7.69 4.58
C MET A 48 10.90 9.08 4.19
N LEU A 49 10.24 10.14 4.66
CA LEU A 49 10.64 11.52 4.32
C LEU A 49 11.86 12.01 5.11
N ARG A 50 12.10 11.50 6.31
CA ARG A 50 13.25 11.92 7.15
C ARG A 50 14.56 11.29 6.71
N ARG A 51 14.63 9.98 6.61
CA ARG A 51 15.85 9.24 6.25
C ARG A 51 15.52 7.78 5.90
N PRO A 52 15.11 7.51 4.68
CA PRO A 52 14.84 6.14 4.27
C PRO A 52 16.13 5.31 4.29
N GLU A 53 16.05 4.11 4.83
CA GLU A 53 17.09 3.11 4.68
C GLU A 53 17.11 2.57 3.25
N HIS A 54 18.27 2.12 2.80
CA HIS A 54 18.37 1.46 1.50
C HIS A 54 17.71 0.09 1.54
N ALA A 55 16.86 -0.19 0.55
CA ALA A 55 16.17 -1.44 0.38
C ALA A 55 16.27 -1.96 -1.06
N ASP A 56 16.30 -3.28 -1.21
CA ASP A 56 16.20 -3.92 -2.54
C ASP A 56 14.75 -3.96 -3.02
N ALA A 57 13.81 -4.01 -2.08
CA ALA A 57 12.38 -3.98 -2.37
C ALA A 57 11.63 -3.18 -1.30
N ALA A 58 10.67 -2.37 -1.73
CA ALA A 58 9.69 -1.74 -0.88
C ALA A 58 8.29 -2.26 -1.23
N TRP A 59 7.48 -2.52 -0.22
CA TRP A 59 6.08 -2.91 -0.35
C TRP A 59 5.22 -1.96 0.47
N CYS A 60 4.19 -1.40 -0.16
CA CYS A 60 3.16 -0.64 0.54
C CYS A 60 1.78 -1.13 0.10
N SER A 61 0.86 -1.28 1.03
CA SER A 61 -0.50 -1.68 0.72
C SER A 61 -1.51 -1.00 1.63
N LEU A 62 -2.61 -0.57 1.04
CA LEU A 62 -3.79 -0.02 1.73
C LEU A 62 -3.45 1.15 2.66
N SER A 63 -2.56 2.04 2.23
CA SER A 63 -2.05 3.14 3.05
C SER A 63 -1.88 4.45 2.31
N ILE A 64 -1.38 4.44 1.08
CA ILE A 64 -1.04 5.68 0.35
C ILE A 64 -2.31 6.38 -0.16
N HIS A 65 -3.40 5.69 -0.37
CA HIS A 65 -4.67 6.29 -0.81
C HIS A 65 -5.26 7.29 0.19
N HIS A 66 -4.80 7.31 1.44
CA HIS A 66 -5.20 8.32 2.43
C HIS A 66 -4.53 9.69 2.22
N LEU A 67 -3.51 9.76 1.39
CA LEU A 67 -2.75 10.99 1.14
C LEU A 67 -3.38 11.81 0.02
N SER A 68 -3.11 13.13 0.03
CA SER A 68 -3.35 13.96 -1.15
C SER A 68 -2.48 13.51 -2.33
N THR A 69 -2.86 13.82 -3.57
CA THR A 69 -2.08 13.46 -4.76
C THR A 69 -0.64 14.02 -4.70
N SER A 70 -0.48 15.24 -4.17
CA SER A 70 0.85 15.85 -3.98
C SER A 70 1.69 15.13 -2.92
N ASP A 71 1.07 14.67 -1.82
CA ASP A 71 1.78 13.93 -0.78
C ASP A 71 2.12 12.50 -1.24
N LYS A 72 1.24 11.86 -2.03
CA LYS A 72 1.55 10.60 -2.73
C LYS A 72 2.81 10.72 -3.55
N LEU A 73 2.89 11.75 -4.40
CA LEU A 73 4.07 12.00 -5.23
C LEU A 73 5.32 12.22 -4.38
N ARG A 74 5.22 13.03 -3.33
CA ARG A 74 6.33 13.32 -2.42
C ARG A 74 6.85 12.05 -1.75
N LEU A 75 5.94 11.20 -1.27
CA LEU A 75 6.27 9.91 -0.66
C LEU A 75 6.91 8.96 -1.67
N MET A 76 6.35 8.84 -2.88
CA MET A 76 6.88 7.98 -3.92
C MET A 76 8.29 8.41 -4.37
N LYS A 77 8.61 9.72 -4.37
CA LYS A 77 9.98 10.23 -4.57
C LYS A 77 10.93 9.78 -3.46
N ALA A 78 10.49 9.79 -2.21
CA ALA A 78 11.29 9.30 -1.09
C ALA A 78 11.54 7.79 -1.20
N ILE A 79 10.50 7.00 -1.49
CA ILE A 79 10.62 5.54 -1.72
C ILE A 79 11.57 5.27 -2.90
N ARG A 80 11.46 6.04 -3.99
CA ARG A 80 12.35 5.95 -5.15
C ARG A 80 13.82 6.19 -4.77
N GLY A 81 14.07 7.11 -3.85
CA GLY A 81 15.41 7.35 -3.30
C GLY A 81 15.92 6.21 -2.43
N ALA A 82 15.03 5.53 -1.71
CA ALA A 82 15.36 4.42 -0.81
C ALA A 82 15.67 3.12 -1.55
N VAL A 83 14.91 2.80 -2.62
CA VAL A 83 15.16 1.57 -3.37
C VAL A 83 16.43 1.67 -4.20
N GLY A 84 17.26 0.63 -4.17
CA GLY A 84 18.52 0.55 -4.91
C GLY A 84 18.36 0.66 -6.44
N VAL A 85 19.47 0.66 -7.17
CA VAL A 85 19.46 0.80 -8.65
C VAL A 85 18.69 -0.33 -9.34
N ALA A 86 18.72 -1.54 -8.80
CA ALA A 86 17.94 -2.68 -9.24
C ALA A 86 16.71 -2.93 -8.35
N GLY A 87 16.38 -1.93 -7.50
CA GLY A 87 15.30 -2.07 -6.52
C GLY A 87 13.92 -1.90 -7.13
N ILE A 88 12.94 -2.52 -6.49
CA ILE A 88 11.54 -2.46 -6.88
C ILE A 88 10.68 -1.85 -5.79
N PHE A 89 9.65 -1.12 -6.22
CA PHE A 89 8.56 -0.71 -5.35
C PHE A 89 7.27 -1.36 -5.81
N MET A 90 6.57 -2.02 -4.89
CA MET A 90 5.28 -2.65 -5.12
C MET A 90 4.22 -1.92 -4.31
N LEU A 91 3.13 -1.54 -4.97
CA LEU A 91 2.04 -0.78 -4.37
C LEU A 91 0.70 -1.48 -4.63
N TYR A 92 -0.01 -1.85 -3.57
CA TYR A 92 -1.34 -2.47 -3.65
C TYR A 92 -2.39 -1.57 -3.01
N GLU A 93 -3.27 -0.97 -3.84
CA GLU A 93 -4.18 0.09 -3.41
C GLU A 93 -5.58 -0.04 -4.01
N PRO A 94 -6.62 0.49 -3.32
CA PRO A 94 -7.91 0.70 -3.95
C PRO A 94 -7.77 1.67 -5.11
N THR A 95 -8.42 1.36 -6.22
CA THR A 95 -8.21 2.05 -7.49
C THR A 95 -9.53 2.41 -8.15
N CYS A 96 -9.65 3.66 -8.59
CA CYS A 96 -10.77 4.13 -9.39
C CYS A 96 -10.72 3.54 -10.78
N ARG A 97 -11.89 3.27 -11.36
CA ARG A 97 -12.03 2.95 -12.77
C ARG A 97 -11.79 4.18 -13.65
N VAL A 98 -11.50 3.95 -14.90
CA VAL A 98 -11.41 5.04 -15.88
C VAL A 98 -12.75 5.82 -15.93
N GLY A 99 -12.68 7.14 -15.72
CA GLY A 99 -13.86 8.00 -15.68
C GLY A 99 -14.67 7.95 -14.38
N GLU A 100 -14.23 7.18 -13.39
CA GLU A 100 -14.86 7.12 -12.08
C GLU A 100 -14.30 8.25 -11.21
N ASP A 101 -15.18 9.09 -10.69
CA ASP A 101 -14.84 10.05 -9.64
C ASP A 101 -14.94 9.42 -8.24
N ARG A 102 -14.54 10.18 -7.22
CA ARG A 102 -14.58 9.71 -5.83
C ARG A 102 -16.00 9.30 -5.38
N ALA A 103 -17.03 10.01 -5.80
CA ALA A 103 -18.40 9.69 -5.41
C ALA A 103 -18.85 8.35 -6.02
N ALA A 104 -18.56 8.12 -7.29
CA ALA A 104 -18.84 6.86 -7.96
C ALA A 104 -18.03 5.70 -7.35
N PHE A 105 -16.77 5.93 -7.01
CA PHE A 105 -15.93 4.97 -6.29
C PHE A 105 -16.56 4.58 -4.95
N LEU A 106 -16.96 5.54 -4.12
CA LEU A 106 -17.59 5.29 -2.82
C LEU A 106 -18.89 4.49 -2.96
N HIS A 107 -19.72 4.83 -3.94
CA HIS A 107 -20.95 4.06 -4.23
C HIS A 107 -20.64 2.61 -4.65
N ARG A 108 -19.60 2.40 -5.45
CA ARG A 108 -19.13 1.06 -5.85
C ARG A 108 -18.58 0.30 -4.64
N PHE A 109 -17.81 0.97 -3.76
CA PHE A 109 -17.30 0.39 -2.52
C PHE A 109 -18.45 -0.13 -1.65
N GLU A 110 -19.42 0.70 -1.34
CA GLU A 110 -20.57 0.32 -0.51
C GLU A 110 -21.30 -0.89 -1.10
N ARG A 111 -21.66 -0.81 -2.37
CA ARG A 111 -22.41 -1.86 -3.06
C ARG A 111 -21.71 -3.23 -3.06
N ILE A 112 -20.39 -3.25 -3.28
CA ILE A 112 -19.62 -4.49 -3.38
C ILE A 112 -19.30 -5.02 -1.99
N ASN A 113 -18.78 -4.20 -1.11
CA ASN A 113 -18.22 -4.69 0.15
C ASN A 113 -19.29 -4.97 1.21
N LYS A 114 -20.38 -4.24 1.22
CA LYS A 114 -21.53 -4.52 2.08
C LYS A 114 -22.11 -5.93 1.87
N THR A 115 -22.00 -6.46 0.66
CA THR A 115 -22.46 -7.83 0.34
C THR A 115 -21.37 -8.90 0.54
N ARG A 116 -20.10 -8.52 0.56
CA ARG A 116 -18.96 -9.45 0.65
C ARG A 116 -18.41 -9.60 2.07
N TRP A 117 -18.37 -8.51 2.82
CA TRP A 117 -17.85 -8.50 4.19
C TRP A 117 -18.95 -8.90 5.19
N THR A 118 -19.48 -10.08 5.00
CA THR A 118 -20.62 -10.61 5.76
C THR A 118 -20.29 -10.96 7.21
N VAL A 119 -19.02 -10.98 7.58
CA VAL A 119 -18.56 -11.24 8.95
C VAL A 119 -18.57 -10.00 9.83
N LEU A 120 -18.71 -8.80 9.23
CA LEU A 120 -18.76 -7.55 9.96
C LEU A 120 -20.11 -7.32 10.61
N THR A 121 -20.10 -6.86 11.84
CA THR A 121 -21.28 -6.32 12.49
C THR A 121 -21.71 -4.99 11.87
N PRO A 122 -22.97 -4.54 12.02
CA PRO A 122 -23.37 -3.21 11.55
C PRO A 122 -22.51 -2.06 12.08
N ALA A 123 -22.10 -2.12 13.35
CA ALA A 123 -21.26 -1.09 13.97
C ALA A 123 -19.85 -1.05 13.37
N GLU A 124 -19.24 -2.20 13.09
CA GLU A 124 -17.95 -2.27 12.39
C GLU A 124 -18.04 -1.76 10.95
N TRP A 125 -19.16 -2.09 10.26
CA TRP A 125 -19.42 -1.55 8.94
C TRP A 125 -19.53 -0.02 8.96
N ASP A 126 -20.26 0.55 9.91
CA ASP A 126 -20.42 2.00 10.04
C ASP A 126 -19.07 2.70 10.31
N GLN A 127 -18.19 2.10 11.10
CA GLN A 127 -16.84 2.61 11.35
C GLN A 127 -16.00 2.60 10.06
N ILE A 128 -16.00 1.48 9.33
CA ILE A 128 -15.28 1.37 8.06
C ILE A 128 -15.83 2.37 7.04
N TRP A 129 -17.15 2.47 6.93
CA TRP A 129 -17.80 3.39 6.00
C TRP A 129 -17.46 4.85 6.31
N HIS A 130 -17.49 5.23 7.59
CA HIS A 130 -17.07 6.56 8.03
C HIS A 130 -15.61 6.83 7.66
N HIS A 131 -14.71 5.87 7.90
CA HIS A 131 -13.30 5.99 7.55
C HIS A 131 -13.11 6.18 6.04
N VAL A 132 -13.65 5.29 5.22
CA VAL A 132 -13.53 5.31 3.76
C VAL A 132 -14.08 6.61 3.17
N THR A 133 -15.26 7.06 3.64
CA THR A 133 -15.87 8.31 3.16
C THR A 133 -15.12 9.56 3.58
N THR A 134 -14.32 9.49 4.65
CA THR A 134 -13.58 10.64 5.17
C THR A 134 -12.13 10.68 4.69
N CYS A 135 -11.47 9.53 4.63
CA CYS A 135 -10.02 9.42 4.51
C CYS A 135 -9.53 8.87 3.16
N ASP A 136 -10.38 8.20 2.35
CA ASP A 136 -9.91 7.57 1.13
C ASP A 136 -9.96 8.54 -0.07
N PHE A 137 -8.83 8.67 -0.75
CA PHE A 137 -8.64 9.43 -1.99
C PHE A 137 -7.97 8.54 -3.03
N PRO A 138 -8.68 7.52 -3.54
CA PRO A 138 -8.10 6.59 -4.51
C PRO A 138 -7.82 7.28 -5.85
N GLU A 139 -6.81 6.80 -6.56
CA GLU A 139 -6.46 7.26 -7.90
C GLU A 139 -6.88 6.21 -8.94
N THR A 140 -6.91 6.61 -10.21
CA THR A 140 -7.01 5.64 -11.32
C THR A 140 -5.67 4.94 -11.56
N ALA A 141 -5.68 3.79 -12.23
CA ALA A 141 -4.45 3.09 -12.59
C ALA A 141 -3.48 3.95 -13.42
N ALA A 142 -4.02 4.79 -14.31
CA ALA A 142 -3.23 5.72 -15.11
C ALA A 142 -2.51 6.74 -14.21
N VAL A 143 -3.21 7.32 -13.23
CA VAL A 143 -2.64 8.30 -12.29
C VAL A 143 -1.58 7.64 -11.39
N TRP A 144 -1.81 6.42 -10.88
CA TRP A 144 -0.78 5.70 -10.12
C TRP A 144 0.50 5.51 -10.92
N CYS A 145 0.38 5.10 -12.20
CA CYS A 145 1.55 4.94 -13.08
C CYS A 145 2.22 6.29 -13.40
N GLU A 146 1.46 7.37 -13.56
CA GLU A 146 1.98 8.71 -13.79
C GLU A 146 2.77 9.22 -12.59
N LEU A 147 2.20 9.11 -11.38
CA LEU A 147 2.89 9.43 -10.13
C LEU A 147 4.21 8.68 -9.98
N GLY A 148 4.25 7.41 -10.38
CA GLY A 148 5.48 6.62 -10.38
C GLY A 148 6.55 7.19 -11.31
N ARG A 149 6.17 7.57 -12.54
CA ARG A 149 7.09 8.20 -13.51
C ARG A 149 7.57 9.57 -13.03
N GLU A 150 6.66 10.39 -12.52
CA GLU A 150 7.01 11.70 -11.94
C GLU A 150 7.90 11.58 -10.70
N ALA A 151 7.76 10.50 -9.95
CA ALA A 151 8.66 10.17 -8.83
C ALA A 151 10.05 9.74 -9.28
N GLY A 152 10.26 9.48 -10.58
CA GLY A 152 11.56 9.13 -11.17
C GLY A 152 11.78 7.63 -11.32
N PHE A 153 10.74 6.79 -11.26
CA PHE A 153 10.83 5.40 -11.69
C PHE A 153 10.85 5.33 -13.23
N ALA A 154 11.76 4.53 -13.78
CA ALA A 154 11.86 4.35 -15.24
C ALA A 154 10.68 3.53 -15.78
N GLU A 155 10.24 2.54 -15.01
CA GLU A 155 9.05 1.75 -15.33
C GLU A 155 7.99 1.89 -14.23
N ALA A 156 6.75 2.06 -14.66
CA ALA A 156 5.57 2.12 -13.80
C ALA A 156 4.42 1.40 -14.50
N ARG A 157 3.99 0.29 -13.97
CA ARG A 157 2.95 -0.55 -14.59
C ARG A 157 2.04 -1.22 -13.58
N GLN A 158 0.79 -1.38 -13.95
CA GLN A 158 -0.16 -2.25 -13.29
C GLN A 158 0.19 -3.71 -13.62
N VAL A 159 0.30 -4.55 -12.59
CA VAL A 159 0.69 -5.98 -12.76
C VAL A 159 -0.40 -6.96 -12.33
N TYR A 160 -1.39 -6.49 -11.56
CA TYR A 160 -2.50 -7.32 -11.13
C TYR A 160 -3.75 -6.47 -10.85
N VAL A 161 -4.91 -7.03 -11.13
CA VAL A 161 -6.23 -6.52 -10.74
C VAL A 161 -6.92 -7.62 -9.95
N ASP A 162 -7.45 -7.29 -8.80
CA ASP A 162 -8.21 -8.26 -8.02
C ASP A 162 -9.54 -8.64 -8.73
N PRO A 163 -10.13 -9.82 -8.46
CA PRO A 163 -11.35 -10.26 -9.14
C PRO A 163 -12.56 -9.33 -8.95
N THR A 164 -12.50 -8.38 -8.01
CA THR A 164 -13.57 -7.39 -7.78
C THR A 164 -13.36 -6.11 -8.57
N ASP A 165 -12.22 -5.97 -9.23
CA ASP A 165 -11.78 -4.75 -9.91
C ASP A 165 -11.77 -3.55 -8.95
N PHE A 166 -11.42 -3.83 -7.68
CA PHE A 166 -11.39 -2.82 -6.62
C PHE A 166 -9.97 -2.50 -6.18
N PHE A 167 -9.14 -3.52 -5.97
CA PHE A 167 -7.75 -3.38 -5.58
C PHE A 167 -6.84 -3.77 -6.72
N GLN A 168 -5.77 -3.01 -6.90
CA GLN A 168 -4.83 -3.22 -7.99
C GLN A 168 -3.40 -3.15 -7.48
N LEU A 169 -2.52 -3.97 -8.07
CA LEU A 169 -1.11 -4.01 -7.76
C LEU A 169 -0.31 -3.32 -8.86
N PHE A 170 0.54 -2.41 -8.45
CA PHE A 170 1.46 -1.67 -9.31
C PHE A 170 2.89 -2.06 -8.99
N ARG A 171 3.72 -2.12 -10.01
CA ARG A 171 5.16 -2.33 -9.92
C ARG A 171 5.88 -1.13 -10.52
N PHE A 172 6.86 -0.63 -9.77
CA PHE A 172 7.71 0.48 -10.15
C PHE A 172 9.17 0.02 -10.07
N GLU A 173 9.93 0.29 -11.13
CA GLU A 173 11.34 -0.07 -11.26
C GLU A 173 12.18 1.17 -11.54
N ARG A 174 13.44 1.12 -11.05
CA ARG A 174 14.35 2.26 -11.18
C ARG A 174 14.98 2.34 -12.56
#